data_4058f2670049c546fe90e3da151af28b
#
_entry.id   4058f2670049c546fe90e3da151af28b
#
_cell.length_a   1.000
_cell.length_b   1.000
_cell.length_c   1.000
_cell.angle_alpha   90.00
_cell.angle_beta   90.00
_cell.angle_gamma   90.00
#
_symmetry.space_group_name_H-M   'P 1'
#
loop_
_entity.id
_entity.type
_entity.pdbx_description
1 polymer ?
#
loop_
_entity_poly.entity_id
_entity_poly.type
_entity_poly.pdbx_seq_one_letter_code
_entity_poly.pdbx_strand_id
1 'polypeptide(L)'
;SQLPKKHIFSFLKNIITSEKIQISDTNIHSILNIYKSDIRSMINFIQCNHDNNGLNVNVMTNKKWESFISYLKKSNNLKKKEIYIKKAFLDHNMDLKSFLLDFFMYIIHSNKYTLSKNELKGIEFICHTDTKEEILLNYIISFINNKI
;
A
#
# COMPACT_ATOMS: atom_id res chain seq x y z
N SER A 1 14.07 -20.67 9.01
CA SER A 1 13.67 -19.95 10.24
C SER A 1 13.47 -18.48 9.93
N GLN A 2 12.34 -17.94 10.37
CA GLN A 2 12.06 -16.52 10.20
C GLN A 2 12.85 -15.70 11.23
N LEU A 3 13.41 -14.57 10.79
CA LEU A 3 14.04 -13.63 11.71
C LEU A 3 13.00 -13.05 12.68
N PRO A 4 13.35 -12.87 13.96
CA PRO A 4 12.44 -12.24 14.92
C PRO A 4 12.02 -10.85 14.46
N LYS A 5 10.73 -10.50 14.66
CA LYS A 5 10.18 -9.19 14.30
C LYS A 5 11.01 -8.01 14.85
N LYS A 6 11.58 -8.17 16.03
CA LYS A 6 12.43 -7.15 16.66
C LYS A 6 13.66 -6.82 15.81
N HIS A 7 14.30 -7.83 15.23
CA HIS A 7 15.49 -7.64 14.39
C HIS A 7 15.13 -6.99 13.06
N ILE A 8 14.00 -7.39 12.47
CA ILE A 8 13.49 -6.79 11.23
C ILE A 8 13.13 -5.32 11.46
N PHE A 9 12.47 -5.01 12.57
CA PHE A 9 12.15 -3.63 12.94
C PHE A 9 13.41 -2.77 13.03
N SER A 10 14.43 -3.22 13.76
CA SER A 10 15.70 -2.49 13.89
C SER A 10 16.39 -2.30 12.55
N PHE A 11 16.38 -3.31 11.70
CA PHE A 11 16.95 -3.25 10.36
C PHE A 11 16.25 -2.22 9.49
N LEU A 12 14.91 -2.23 9.46
CA LEU A 12 14.12 -1.26 8.71
C LEU A 12 14.33 0.16 9.24
N LYS A 13 14.36 0.32 10.55
CA LYS A 13 14.57 1.63 11.18
C LYS A 13 15.93 2.21 10.79
N ASN A 14 16.96 1.38 10.71
CA ASN A 14 18.29 1.81 10.26
C ASN A 14 18.27 2.29 8.80
N ILE A 15 17.60 1.57 7.92
CA ILE A 15 17.44 1.97 6.51
C ILE A 15 16.68 3.28 6.42
N ILE A 16 15.56 3.41 7.10
CA ILE A 16 14.72 4.61 7.11
C ILE A 16 15.51 5.82 7.60
N THR A 17 16.29 5.64 8.64
CA THR A 17 17.15 6.70 9.19
C THR A 17 18.27 7.08 8.22
N SER A 18 18.93 6.10 7.61
CA SER A 18 20.01 6.31 6.64
C SER A 18 19.51 7.07 5.40
N GLU A 19 18.32 6.74 4.93
CA GLU A 19 17.71 7.37 3.75
C GLU A 19 16.96 8.66 4.10
N LYS A 20 16.97 9.07 5.35
CA LYS A 20 16.30 10.28 5.87
C LYS A 20 14.79 10.31 5.59
N ILE A 21 14.15 9.15 5.66
CA ILE A 21 12.73 9.01 5.47
C ILE A 21 12.03 9.20 6.83
N GLN A 22 10.93 9.94 6.84
CA GLN A 22 10.16 10.15 8.07
C GLN A 22 8.97 9.20 8.11
N ILE A 23 9.10 8.13 8.88
CA ILE A 23 8.01 7.18 9.15
C ILE A 23 7.97 6.94 10.66
N SER A 24 6.76 7.01 11.23
CA SER A 24 6.57 6.74 12.66
C SER A 24 6.81 5.25 12.99
N ASP A 25 7.20 4.97 14.23
CA ASP A 25 7.40 3.59 14.69
C ASP A 25 6.11 2.76 14.53
N THR A 26 4.95 3.35 14.77
CA THR A 26 3.66 2.70 14.56
C THR A 26 3.49 2.27 13.10
N ASN A 27 3.83 3.14 12.16
CA ASN A 27 3.74 2.81 10.74
C ASN A 27 4.78 1.77 10.32
N ILE A 28 5.98 1.76 10.91
CA ILE A 28 6.97 0.71 10.68
C ILE A 28 6.43 -0.64 11.14
N HIS A 29 5.80 -0.71 12.32
CA HIS A 29 5.15 -1.94 12.79
C HIS A 29 4.04 -2.41 11.84
N SER A 30 3.26 -1.50 11.29
CA SER A 30 2.23 -1.82 10.30
C SER A 30 2.85 -2.41 9.02
N ILE A 31 3.94 -1.83 8.54
CA ILE A 31 4.69 -2.35 7.39
C ILE A 31 5.17 -3.78 7.67
N LEU A 32 5.74 -4.02 8.85
CA LEU A 32 6.19 -5.33 9.27
C LEU A 32 5.04 -6.36 9.28
N ASN A 33 3.90 -5.95 9.80
CA ASN A 33 2.73 -6.83 9.87
C ASN A 33 2.18 -7.18 8.50
N ILE A 34 2.21 -6.24 7.55
CA ILE A 34 1.71 -6.44 6.18
C ILE A 34 2.64 -7.33 5.38
N TYR A 35 3.94 -7.03 5.38
CA TYR A 35 4.92 -7.77 4.59
C TYR A 35 5.48 -9.01 5.29
N LYS A 36 5.25 -9.12 6.60
CA LYS A 36 5.77 -10.22 7.45
C LYS A 36 7.28 -10.37 7.31
N SER A 37 7.74 -11.47 6.70
CA SER A 37 9.16 -11.77 6.53
C SER A 37 9.69 -11.42 5.13
N ASP A 38 8.88 -10.80 4.30
CA ASP A 38 9.32 -10.39 2.97
C ASP A 38 10.11 -9.08 3.03
N ILE A 39 11.35 -9.19 3.48
CA ILE A 39 12.25 -8.04 3.65
C ILE A 39 12.52 -7.34 2.31
N ARG A 40 12.61 -8.10 1.23
CA ARG A 40 12.84 -7.53 -0.11
C ARG A 40 11.73 -6.58 -0.50
N SER A 41 10.48 -6.97 -0.32
CA SER A 41 9.33 -6.13 -0.62
C SER A 41 9.28 -4.89 0.27
N MET A 42 9.62 -5.01 1.55
CA MET A 42 9.72 -3.87 2.46
C MET A 42 10.77 -2.87 1.99
N ILE A 43 11.95 -3.33 1.64
CA ILE A 43 13.05 -2.47 1.16
C ILE A 43 12.64 -1.80 -0.15
N ASN A 44 12.08 -2.56 -1.09
CA ASN A 44 11.63 -2.02 -2.36
C ASN A 44 10.58 -0.94 -2.15
N PHE A 45 9.63 -1.17 -1.25
CA PHE A 45 8.62 -0.17 -0.91
C PHE A 45 9.28 1.12 -0.38
N ILE A 46 10.19 1.00 0.57
CA ILE A 46 10.89 2.15 1.16
C ILE A 46 11.68 2.91 0.09
N GLN A 47 12.42 2.21 -0.76
CA GLN A 47 13.21 2.81 -1.82
C GLN A 47 12.35 3.49 -2.88
N CYS A 48 11.26 2.86 -3.30
CA CYS A 48 10.33 3.44 -4.27
C CYS A 48 9.68 4.72 -3.76
N ASN A 49 9.38 4.78 -2.46
CA ASN A 49 8.79 5.98 -1.86
C ASN A 49 9.80 7.08 -1.58
N HIS A 50 11.07 6.74 -1.45
CA HIS A 50 12.14 7.72 -1.28
C HIS A 50 12.55 8.35 -2.62
N ASP A 51 12.58 7.55 -3.68
CA ASP A 51 13.10 7.96 -4.99
C ASP A 51 11.94 8.45 -5.89
N ASN A 52 11.29 9.53 -5.46
CA ASN A 52 10.16 10.14 -6.18
C ASN A 52 10.55 10.81 -7.51
N ASN A 53 11.77 10.59 -8.00
CA ASN A 53 12.29 11.31 -9.15
C ASN A 53 11.89 10.74 -10.52
N GLY A 54 10.91 9.85 -10.58
CA GLY A 54 10.26 9.49 -11.82
C GLY A 54 11.08 8.68 -12.81
N LEU A 55 12.20 8.11 -12.39
CA LEU A 55 13.04 7.26 -13.25
C LEU A 55 12.38 5.91 -13.56
N ASN A 56 11.39 5.50 -12.80
CA ASN A 56 10.65 4.27 -13.05
C ASN A 56 9.21 4.61 -13.45
N VAL A 57 8.94 4.57 -14.75
CA VAL A 57 7.64 4.95 -15.35
C VAL A 57 6.49 4.09 -14.85
N ASN A 58 6.80 2.89 -14.32
CA ASN A 58 5.80 1.91 -13.88
C ASN A 58 5.45 2.01 -12.39
N VAL A 59 6.07 2.92 -11.66
CA VAL A 59 5.80 3.08 -10.23
C VAL A 59 4.67 4.08 -10.00
N MET A 60 3.72 3.72 -9.13
CA MET A 60 2.69 4.64 -8.69
C MET A 60 3.30 5.69 -7.76
N THR A 61 3.45 6.91 -8.26
CA THR A 61 3.91 8.05 -7.47
C THR A 61 2.81 8.52 -6.52
N ASN A 62 3.18 9.32 -5.52
CA ASN A 62 2.20 9.93 -4.60
C ASN A 62 1.14 10.74 -5.37
N LYS A 63 1.56 11.47 -6.39
CA LYS A 63 0.66 12.25 -7.24
C LYS A 63 -0.32 11.35 -8.01
N LYS A 64 0.14 10.22 -8.51
CA LYS A 64 -0.73 9.24 -9.18
C LYS A 64 -1.73 8.63 -8.21
N TRP A 65 -1.32 8.32 -6.98
CA TRP A 65 -2.23 7.84 -5.94
C TRP A 65 -3.29 8.87 -5.58
N GLU A 66 -2.91 10.13 -5.45
CA GLU A 66 -3.87 11.21 -5.18
C GLU A 66 -4.91 11.34 -6.31
N SER A 67 -4.47 11.27 -7.56
CA SER A 67 -5.36 11.28 -8.72
C SER A 67 -6.29 10.06 -8.75
N PHE A 68 -5.76 8.89 -8.41
CA PHE A 68 -6.51 7.65 -8.32
C PHE A 68 -7.63 7.75 -7.27
N ILE A 69 -7.29 8.17 -6.08
CA ILE A 69 -8.25 8.37 -4.98
C ILE A 69 -9.31 9.41 -5.38
N SER A 70 -8.89 10.51 -5.94
CA SER A 70 -9.79 11.60 -6.35
C SER A 70 -10.82 11.12 -7.38
N TYR A 71 -10.38 10.35 -8.37
CA TYR A 71 -11.30 9.79 -9.36
C TYR A 71 -12.34 8.87 -8.72
N LEU A 72 -11.89 7.96 -7.86
CA LEU A 72 -12.80 7.00 -7.21
C LEU A 72 -13.79 7.67 -6.26
N LYS A 73 -13.39 8.77 -5.62
CA LYS A 73 -14.31 9.54 -4.77
C LYS A 73 -15.37 10.30 -5.56
N LYS A 74 -15.03 10.81 -6.72
CA LYS A 74 -15.94 11.62 -7.55
C LYS A 74 -16.93 10.79 -8.36
N SER A 75 -16.53 9.59 -8.76
CA SER A 75 -17.39 8.73 -9.57
C SER A 75 -18.46 8.06 -8.72
N ASN A 76 -19.72 8.09 -9.18
CA ASN A 76 -20.83 7.40 -8.54
C ASN A 76 -21.19 6.08 -9.25
N ASN A 77 -20.48 5.74 -10.31
CA ASN A 77 -20.74 4.55 -11.09
C ASN A 77 -19.78 3.44 -10.71
N LEU A 78 -20.29 2.38 -10.07
CA LEU A 78 -19.50 1.25 -9.61
C LEU A 78 -18.72 0.59 -10.75
N LYS A 79 -19.36 0.39 -11.88
CA LYS A 79 -18.75 -0.27 -13.04
C LYS A 79 -17.59 0.53 -13.61
N LYS A 80 -17.74 1.85 -13.67
CA LYS A 80 -16.64 2.75 -14.09
C LYS A 80 -15.48 2.73 -13.10
N LYS A 81 -15.77 2.65 -11.81
CA LYS A 81 -14.73 2.51 -10.78
C LYS A 81 -13.93 1.22 -10.96
N GLU A 82 -14.61 0.10 -11.19
CA GLU A 82 -13.96 -1.18 -11.42
C GLU A 82 -13.06 -1.16 -12.66
N ILE A 83 -13.55 -0.60 -13.76
CA ILE A 83 -12.80 -0.46 -15.01
C ILE A 83 -11.57 0.41 -14.78
N TYR A 84 -11.72 1.50 -14.05
CA TYR A 84 -10.61 2.41 -13.75
C TYR A 84 -9.52 1.72 -12.91
N ILE A 85 -9.90 0.96 -11.89
CA ILE A 85 -8.96 0.21 -11.06
C ILE A 85 -8.23 -0.85 -11.89
N LYS A 86 -8.94 -1.59 -12.72
CA LYS A 86 -8.35 -2.61 -13.59
C LYS A 86 -7.33 -2.00 -14.55
N LYS A 87 -7.66 -0.87 -15.16
CA LYS A 87 -6.73 -0.16 -16.02
C LYS A 87 -5.49 0.28 -15.23
N ALA A 88 -5.67 0.80 -14.03
CA ALA A 88 -4.57 1.29 -13.22
C ALA A 88 -3.55 0.19 -12.91
N PHE A 89 -3.98 -0.97 -12.42
CA PHE A 89 -3.02 -2.01 -12.09
C PHE A 89 -2.40 -2.68 -13.33
N LEU A 90 -3.15 -2.78 -14.43
CA LEU A 90 -2.61 -3.32 -15.68
C LEU A 90 -1.57 -2.38 -16.30
N ASP A 91 -1.82 -1.08 -16.30
CA ASP A 91 -0.87 -0.08 -16.80
C ASP A 91 0.47 -0.10 -16.04
N HIS A 92 0.45 -0.59 -14.80
CA HIS A 92 1.64 -0.70 -13.96
C HIS A 92 2.21 -2.13 -13.90
N ASN A 93 1.74 -3.02 -14.77
CA ASN A 93 2.17 -4.42 -14.85
C ASN A 93 2.07 -5.15 -13.51
N MET A 94 0.99 -4.88 -12.78
CA MET A 94 0.74 -5.49 -11.47
C MET A 94 -0.52 -6.34 -11.50
N ASP A 95 -0.59 -7.32 -10.62
CA ASP A 95 -1.87 -7.94 -10.29
C ASP A 95 -2.62 -7.06 -9.26
N LEU A 96 -3.90 -7.30 -9.10
CA LEU A 96 -4.73 -6.50 -8.21
C LEU A 96 -4.26 -6.59 -6.75
N LYS A 97 -3.84 -7.76 -6.29
CA LYS A 97 -3.39 -7.95 -4.90
C LYS A 97 -2.14 -7.12 -4.62
N SER A 98 -1.16 -7.15 -5.50
CA SER A 98 0.06 -6.35 -5.38
C SER A 98 -0.25 -4.86 -5.46
N PHE A 99 -1.13 -4.47 -6.36
CA PHE A 99 -1.57 -3.09 -6.50
C PHE A 99 -2.26 -2.59 -5.23
N LEU A 100 -3.15 -3.41 -4.67
CA LEU A 100 -3.87 -3.11 -3.44
C LEU A 100 -2.91 -2.97 -2.25
N LEU A 101 -1.92 -3.84 -2.17
CA LEU A 101 -0.88 -3.77 -1.15
C LEU A 101 -0.12 -2.45 -1.23
N ASP A 102 0.31 -2.05 -2.42
CA ASP A 102 0.99 -0.77 -2.65
C ASP A 102 0.09 0.42 -2.29
N PHE A 103 -1.19 0.33 -2.59
CA PHE A 103 -2.16 1.35 -2.20
C PHE A 103 -2.22 1.52 -0.67
N PHE A 104 -2.34 0.42 0.06
CA PHE A 104 -2.38 0.48 1.52
C PHE A 104 -1.07 0.99 2.11
N MET A 105 0.05 0.61 1.50
CA MET A 105 1.34 1.14 1.93
C MET A 105 1.44 2.65 1.70
N TYR A 106 0.90 3.14 0.59
CA TYR A 106 0.79 4.57 0.36
C TYR A 106 -0.05 5.26 1.46
N ILE A 107 -1.19 4.70 1.81
CA ILE A 107 -2.07 5.24 2.85
C ILE A 107 -1.34 5.32 4.20
N ILE A 108 -0.65 4.24 4.58
CA ILE A 108 0.11 4.18 5.83
C ILE A 108 1.25 5.20 5.83
N HIS A 109 2.00 5.27 4.74
CA HIS A 109 3.18 6.14 4.61
C HIS A 109 2.81 7.63 4.55
N SER A 110 1.67 7.96 3.95
CA SER A 110 1.27 9.37 3.75
C SER A 110 1.00 10.12 5.06
N ASN A 111 0.72 9.42 6.13
CA ASN A 111 0.31 9.97 7.44
C ASN A 111 -0.93 10.89 7.38
N LYS A 112 -1.64 10.93 6.25
CA LYS A 112 -2.86 11.71 6.09
C LYS A 112 -4.09 11.03 6.68
N TYR A 113 -4.02 9.72 6.82
CA TYR A 113 -5.15 8.89 7.22
C TYR A 113 -4.78 8.05 8.42
N THR A 114 -5.66 8.01 9.42
CA THR A 114 -5.47 7.16 10.61
C THR A 114 -6.21 5.85 10.40
N LEU A 115 -5.49 4.75 10.39
CA LEU A 115 -6.07 3.42 10.29
C LEU A 115 -6.31 2.85 11.68
N SER A 116 -7.51 2.32 11.92
CA SER A 116 -7.83 1.61 13.15
C SER A 116 -7.14 0.25 13.18
N LYS A 117 -7.03 -0.33 14.38
CA LYS A 117 -6.48 -1.67 14.56
C LYS A 117 -7.25 -2.72 13.75
N ASN A 118 -8.57 -2.59 13.65
CA ASN A 118 -9.41 -3.50 12.87
C ASN A 118 -9.18 -3.35 11.37
N GLU A 119 -8.98 -2.12 10.89
CA GLU A 119 -8.66 -1.87 9.48
C GLU A 119 -7.31 -2.47 9.11
N LEU A 120 -6.30 -2.32 9.96
CA LEU A 120 -4.98 -2.94 9.75
C LEU A 120 -5.08 -4.47 9.72
N LYS A 121 -5.86 -5.07 10.61
CA LYS A 121 -6.10 -6.52 10.60
C LYS A 121 -6.79 -6.98 9.32
N GLY A 122 -7.75 -6.21 8.83
CA GLY A 122 -8.43 -6.50 7.56
C GLY A 122 -7.46 -6.47 6.38
N ILE A 123 -6.56 -5.49 6.34
CA ILE A 123 -5.52 -5.39 5.32
C ILE A 123 -4.58 -6.59 5.39
N GLU A 124 -4.11 -6.95 6.57
CA GLU A 124 -3.27 -8.13 6.78
C GLU A 124 -3.95 -9.41 6.28
N PHE A 125 -5.22 -9.58 6.62
CA PHE A 125 -5.99 -10.73 6.16
C PHE A 125 -6.03 -10.83 4.64
N ILE A 126 -6.34 -9.74 3.95
CA ILE A 126 -6.39 -9.69 2.49
C ILE A 126 -5.03 -9.99 1.88
N CYS A 127 -3.95 -9.45 2.44
CA CYS A 127 -2.60 -9.65 1.94
C CYS A 127 -2.13 -11.10 2.04
N HIS A 128 -2.66 -11.86 2.98
CA HIS A 128 -2.19 -13.22 3.28
C HIS A 128 -3.17 -14.32 2.93
N THR A 129 -4.33 -13.98 2.37
CA THR A 129 -5.33 -14.95 1.90
C THR A 129 -5.47 -14.90 0.39
N ASP A 130 -5.84 -16.03 -0.18
CA ASP A 130 -6.16 -16.12 -1.61
C ASP A 130 -7.61 -15.64 -1.80
N THR A 131 -7.75 -14.35 -2.10
CA THR A 131 -9.04 -13.69 -2.20
C THR A 131 -9.39 -13.42 -3.66
N LYS A 132 -10.64 -13.62 -4.03
CA LYS A 132 -11.13 -13.37 -5.39
C LYS A 132 -11.02 -11.89 -5.76
N GLU A 133 -10.73 -11.62 -7.03
CA GLU A 133 -10.59 -10.26 -7.57
C GLU A 133 -11.80 -9.38 -7.25
N GLU A 134 -13.01 -9.91 -7.42
CA GLU A 134 -14.25 -9.19 -7.13
C GLU A 134 -14.31 -8.68 -5.69
N ILE A 135 -13.90 -9.50 -4.74
CA ILE A 135 -13.87 -9.12 -3.32
C ILE A 135 -12.82 -8.04 -3.06
N LEU A 136 -11.66 -8.15 -3.69
CA LEU A 136 -10.60 -7.14 -3.58
C LEU A 136 -11.03 -5.80 -4.16
N LEU A 137 -11.70 -5.80 -5.31
CA LEU A 137 -12.25 -4.58 -5.93
C LEU A 137 -13.27 -3.90 -5.00
N ASN A 138 -14.19 -4.67 -4.47
CA ASN A 138 -15.19 -4.16 -3.55
C ASN A 138 -14.57 -3.59 -2.28
N TYR A 139 -13.52 -4.24 -1.79
CA TYR A 139 -12.83 -3.78 -0.60
C TYR A 139 -12.16 -2.41 -0.80
N ILE A 140 -11.43 -2.23 -1.89
CA ILE A 140 -10.75 -0.94 -2.14
C ILE A 140 -11.77 0.18 -2.40
N ILE A 141 -12.85 -0.11 -3.11
CA ILE A 141 -13.90 0.89 -3.38
C ILE A 141 -14.58 1.31 -2.06
N SER A 142 -14.96 0.34 -1.23
CA SER A 142 -15.57 0.62 0.07
C SER A 142 -14.63 1.36 1.00
N PHE A 143 -13.36 1.00 1.01
CA PHE A 143 -12.36 1.67 1.83
C PHE A 143 -12.24 3.16 1.46
N ILE A 144 -12.15 3.45 0.16
CA ILE A 144 -12.06 4.84 -0.31
C ILE A 144 -13.34 5.62 0.01
N ASN A 145 -14.51 5.02 -0.18
CA ASN A 145 -15.79 5.70 0.07
C ASN A 145 -16.01 5.99 1.55
N ASN A 146 -15.60 5.10 2.43
CA ASN A 146 -15.94 5.17 3.86
C ASN A 146 -14.83 5.78 4.71
N LYS A 147 -13.57 5.68 4.28
CA LYS A 147 -12.43 6.09 5.09
C LYS A 147 -11.76 7.38 4.60
N ILE A 148 -11.79 7.61 3.33
CA ILE A 148 -11.16 8.77 2.71
C ILE A 148 -12.20 9.77 2.22
#